data_fb4e894436b69c5931884d5815e2af17
#
_entry.id   fb4e894436b69c5931884d5815e2af17
#
_cell.length_a   1.000
_cell.length_b   1.000
_cell.length_c   1.000
_cell.angle_alpha   90.00
_cell.angle_beta   90.00
_cell.angle_gamma   90.00
#
_symmetry.space_group_name_H-M   'P 1'
#
loop_
_entity.id
_entity.type
_entity.pdbx_description
1 polymer ?
#
loop_
_entity_poly.entity_id
_entity_poly.type
_entity_poly.pdbx_seq_one_letter_code
_entity_poly.pdbx_strand_id
1 'polypeptide(L)'
;LIDFIGRLFISALFLQSAYNKALSIDGTISWMEGFGVSGFLIYPTIVLEIILPLFIIIGYKAKISAGLLAVFCVTTAFIFHYDFYDQMQTIAFFKNIGLAGGFLFILVNGTKDWSMEREKKYVRL
;
A
#
# COMPACT_ATOMS: atom_id res chain seq x y z
N LEU A 1 -7.59 -18.33 -8.33
CA LEU A 1 -7.26 -18.52 -6.90
C LEU A 1 -5.93 -17.90 -6.52
N ILE A 2 -4.88 -18.17 -7.31
CA ILE A 2 -3.55 -17.61 -7.02
C ILE A 2 -3.56 -16.09 -7.09
N ASP A 3 -4.24 -15.53 -8.08
CA ASP A 3 -4.40 -14.08 -8.19
C ASP A 3 -5.08 -13.49 -6.95
N PHE A 4 -6.15 -14.13 -6.47
CA PHE A 4 -6.85 -13.69 -5.25
C PHE A 4 -5.96 -13.77 -4.02
N ILE A 5 -5.21 -14.87 -3.87
CA ILE A 5 -4.30 -15.04 -2.74
C ILE A 5 -3.23 -13.95 -2.75
N GLY A 6 -2.67 -13.63 -3.92
CA GLY A 6 -1.69 -12.56 -4.05
C GLY A 6 -2.26 -11.21 -3.65
N ARG A 7 -3.49 -10.92 -4.09
CA ARG A 7 -4.16 -9.67 -3.69
C ARG A 7 -4.40 -9.61 -2.19
N LEU A 8 -4.79 -10.74 -1.61
CA LEU A 8 -5.00 -10.83 -0.17
C LEU A 8 -3.71 -10.58 0.62
N PHE A 9 -2.61 -11.20 0.18
CA PHE A 9 -1.32 -11.06 0.86
C PHE A 9 -0.78 -9.64 0.79
N ILE A 10 -0.79 -9.04 -0.39
CA ILE A 10 -0.27 -7.67 -0.54
C ILE A 10 -1.12 -6.64 0.19
N SER A 11 -2.43 -6.89 0.28
CA SER A 11 -3.35 -5.99 0.96
C SER A 11 -3.30 -6.14 2.48
N ALA A 12 -2.99 -7.33 2.98
CA ALA A 12 -2.95 -7.61 4.42
C ALA A 12 -1.96 -6.71 5.15
N LEU A 13 -0.82 -6.41 4.54
CA LEU A 13 0.19 -5.56 5.15
C LEU A 13 -0.37 -4.16 5.44
N PHE A 14 -1.12 -3.60 4.51
CA PHE A 14 -1.70 -2.26 4.67
C PHE A 14 -2.84 -2.24 5.67
N LEU A 15 -3.65 -3.28 5.70
CA LEU A 15 -4.71 -3.40 6.69
C LEU A 15 -4.12 -3.50 8.09
N GLN A 16 -3.05 -4.28 8.26
CA GLN A 16 -2.34 -4.37 9.53
C GLN A 16 -1.72 -3.02 9.91
N SER A 17 -1.12 -2.32 8.95
CA SER A 17 -0.52 -1.01 9.18
C SER A 17 -1.56 -0.01 9.66
N ALA A 18 -2.73 0.02 9.02
CA ALA A 18 -3.83 0.89 9.43
C ALA A 18 -4.31 0.57 10.84
N TYR A 19 -4.43 -0.71 11.15
CA TYR A 19 -4.82 -1.17 12.48
C TYR A 19 -3.83 -0.68 13.55
N ASN A 20 -2.54 -0.83 13.29
CA ASN A 20 -1.50 -0.39 14.22
C ASN A 20 -1.51 1.12 14.41
N LYS A 21 -1.72 1.89 13.33
CA LYS A 21 -1.83 3.35 13.42
C LYS A 21 -3.04 3.77 14.24
N ALA A 22 -4.18 3.09 14.05
CA ALA A 22 -5.40 3.40 14.79
C ALA A 22 -5.24 3.14 16.29
N LEU A 23 -4.45 2.14 16.66
CA LEU A 23 -4.18 1.83 18.07
C LEU A 23 -3.17 2.77 18.72
N SER A 24 -2.33 3.45 17.92
CA SER A 24 -1.23 4.30 18.41
C SER A 24 -1.20 5.63 17.68
N ILE A 25 -2.33 6.32 17.64
CA ILE A 25 -2.46 7.58 16.88
C ILE A 25 -1.43 8.60 17.35
N ASP A 26 -1.34 8.83 18.67
CA ASP A 26 -0.45 9.87 19.22
C ASP A 26 1.02 9.55 18.94
N GLY A 27 1.41 8.29 19.11
CA GLY A 27 2.78 7.86 18.83
C GLY A 27 3.14 7.99 17.36
N THR A 28 2.21 7.64 16.47
CA THR A 28 2.42 7.76 15.03
C THR A 28 2.52 9.23 14.61
N ILE A 29 1.67 10.09 15.17
CA ILE A 29 1.72 11.53 14.89
C ILE A 29 3.08 12.10 15.30
N SER A 30 3.58 11.76 16.49
CA SER A 30 4.90 12.21 16.95
C SER A 30 5.99 11.76 15.99
N TRP A 31 5.93 10.53 15.53
CA TRP A 31 6.91 10.00 14.58
C TRP A 31 6.87 10.73 13.24
N MET A 32 5.66 10.98 12.71
CA MET A 32 5.48 11.72 11.45
C MET A 32 6.03 13.14 11.57
N GLU A 33 5.72 13.83 12.66
CA GLU A 33 6.16 15.21 12.86
C GLU A 33 7.67 15.31 13.01
N GLY A 34 8.30 14.25 13.52
CA GLY A 34 9.76 14.17 13.56
C GLY A 34 10.41 14.16 12.18
N PHE A 35 9.67 13.81 11.13
CA PHE A 35 10.12 13.86 9.74
C PHE A 35 9.61 15.10 8.99
N GLY A 36 8.99 16.03 9.70
CA GLY A 36 8.45 17.25 9.09
C GLY A 36 7.12 17.06 8.38
N VAL A 37 6.42 15.96 8.65
CA VAL A 37 5.11 15.67 8.06
C VAL A 37 4.02 16.03 9.08
N SER A 38 2.99 16.75 8.61
CA SER A 38 1.88 17.13 9.48
C SER A 38 1.18 15.88 10.06
N GLY A 39 1.02 15.85 11.38
CA GLY A 39 0.37 14.73 12.05
C GLY A 39 -1.10 14.57 11.67
N PHE A 40 -1.74 15.64 11.19
CA PHE A 40 -3.13 15.57 10.74
C PHE A 40 -3.31 14.59 9.57
N LEU A 41 -2.26 14.36 8.78
CA LEU A 41 -2.31 13.46 7.64
C LEU A 41 -2.47 11.99 8.04
N ILE A 42 -2.35 11.64 9.33
CA ILE A 42 -2.60 10.26 9.78
C ILE A 42 -4.02 9.81 9.46
N TYR A 43 -5.00 10.71 9.54
CA TYR A 43 -6.40 10.34 9.32
C TYR A 43 -6.68 9.94 7.88
N PRO A 44 -6.35 10.76 6.86
CA PRO A 44 -6.51 10.30 5.49
C PRO A 44 -5.62 9.11 5.15
N THR A 45 -4.46 8.98 5.77
CA THR A 45 -3.59 7.81 5.57
C THR A 45 -4.25 6.53 6.04
N ILE A 46 -4.84 6.51 7.24
CA ILE A 46 -5.56 5.33 7.74
C ILE A 46 -6.70 4.96 6.80
N VAL A 47 -7.49 5.94 6.37
CA VAL A 47 -8.60 5.71 5.44
C VAL A 47 -8.09 5.08 4.14
N LEU A 48 -7.04 5.65 3.56
CA LEU A 48 -6.43 5.14 2.34
C LEU A 48 -5.94 3.69 2.52
N GLU A 49 -5.27 3.42 3.63
CA GLU A 49 -4.71 2.10 3.91
C GLU A 49 -5.76 1.04 4.23
N ILE A 50 -7.00 1.43 4.48
CA ILE A 50 -8.13 0.50 4.65
C ILE A 50 -8.89 0.35 3.33
N ILE A 51 -9.29 1.45 2.73
CA ILE A 51 -10.20 1.44 1.58
C ILE A 51 -9.53 0.85 0.33
N LEU A 52 -8.33 1.32 -0.01
CA LEU A 52 -7.69 0.88 -1.25
C LEU A 52 -7.31 -0.61 -1.23
N PRO A 53 -6.74 -1.15 -0.13
CA PRO A 53 -6.50 -2.59 -0.07
C PRO A 53 -7.79 -3.42 -0.15
N LEU A 54 -8.87 -2.97 0.47
CA LEU A 54 -10.16 -3.67 0.37
C LEU A 54 -10.66 -3.69 -1.07
N PHE A 55 -10.50 -2.58 -1.80
CA PHE A 55 -10.86 -2.53 -3.22
C PHE A 55 -10.05 -3.53 -4.05
N ILE A 56 -8.77 -3.69 -3.73
CA ILE A 56 -7.92 -4.66 -4.41
C ILE A 56 -8.38 -6.09 -4.11
N ILE A 57 -8.71 -6.39 -2.86
CA ILE A 57 -9.17 -7.73 -2.47
C ILE A 57 -10.43 -8.11 -3.22
N ILE A 58 -11.43 -7.22 -3.24
CA ILE A 58 -12.70 -7.50 -3.92
C ILE A 58 -12.63 -7.28 -5.43
N GLY A 59 -11.57 -6.66 -5.93
CA GLY A 59 -11.39 -6.40 -7.34
C GLY A 59 -12.26 -5.27 -7.90
N TYR A 60 -12.62 -4.31 -7.04
CA TYR A 60 -13.36 -3.12 -7.45
C TYR A 60 -12.41 -1.95 -7.59
N LYS A 61 -12.35 -1.36 -8.78
CA LYS A 61 -11.42 -0.25 -9.08
C LYS A 61 -9.97 -0.59 -8.69
N ALA A 62 -9.59 -1.85 -8.90
CA ALA A 62 -8.32 -2.37 -8.41
C ALA A 62 -7.12 -1.71 -9.08
N LYS A 63 -7.21 -1.40 -10.38
CA LYS A 63 -6.11 -0.75 -11.10
C LYS A 63 -5.80 0.63 -10.52
N ILE A 64 -6.83 1.44 -10.32
CA ILE A 64 -6.67 2.78 -9.75
C ILE A 64 -6.14 2.68 -8.32
N SER A 65 -6.73 1.79 -7.52
CA SER A 65 -6.31 1.58 -6.14
C SER A 65 -4.85 1.16 -6.06
N ALA A 66 -4.42 0.25 -6.93
CA ALA A 66 -3.04 -0.21 -6.98
C ALA A 66 -2.08 0.91 -7.39
N GLY A 67 -2.47 1.73 -8.37
CA GLY A 67 -1.66 2.88 -8.77
C GLY A 67 -1.45 3.87 -7.62
N LEU A 68 -2.52 4.18 -6.90
CA LEU A 68 -2.44 5.08 -5.75
C LEU A 68 -1.59 4.50 -4.62
N LEU A 69 -1.72 3.20 -4.35
CA LEU A 69 -0.89 2.54 -3.33
C LEU A 69 0.57 2.46 -3.75
N ALA A 70 0.87 2.28 -5.04
CA ALA A 70 2.24 2.31 -5.53
C ALA A 70 2.88 3.67 -5.28
N VAL A 71 2.17 4.75 -5.60
CA VAL A 71 2.65 6.12 -5.34
C VAL A 71 2.86 6.33 -3.85
N PHE A 72 1.91 5.89 -3.04
CA PHE A 72 2.00 5.99 -1.59
C PHE A 72 3.24 5.27 -1.04
N CYS A 73 3.50 4.05 -1.51
CA CYS A 73 4.64 3.26 -1.06
C CYS A 73 5.97 3.94 -1.42
N VAL A 74 6.10 4.45 -2.63
CA VAL A 74 7.31 5.15 -3.06
C VAL A 74 7.50 6.41 -2.24
N THR A 75 6.44 7.20 -2.08
CA THR A 75 6.49 8.46 -1.32
C THR A 75 6.91 8.23 0.12
N THR A 76 6.30 7.26 0.80
CA THR A 76 6.63 6.97 2.20
C THR A 76 8.03 6.38 2.35
N ALA A 77 8.49 5.61 1.37
CA ALA A 77 9.86 5.10 1.39
C ALA A 77 10.87 6.23 1.41
N PHE A 78 10.70 7.22 0.55
CA PHE A 78 11.62 8.35 0.49
C PHE A 78 11.49 9.31 1.67
N ILE A 79 10.31 9.45 2.26
CA ILE A 79 10.11 10.35 3.42
C ILE A 79 10.62 9.71 4.71
N PHE A 80 10.22 8.46 4.99
CA PHE A 80 10.38 7.86 6.31
C PHE A 80 11.51 6.83 6.40
N HIS A 81 11.98 6.30 5.29
CA HIS A 81 12.91 5.17 5.28
C HIS A 81 14.15 5.44 4.43
N TYR A 82 14.60 6.69 4.38
CA TYR A 82 15.72 7.10 3.53
C TYR A 82 17.06 7.15 4.29
N ASP A 83 17.16 6.47 5.43
CA ASP A 83 18.40 6.37 6.18
C ASP A 83 19.04 5.00 5.95
N PHE A 84 19.96 4.94 4.98
CA PHE A 84 20.60 3.69 4.59
C PHE A 84 21.75 3.28 5.50
N TYR A 85 22.09 4.09 6.49
CA TYR A 85 23.03 3.71 7.55
C TYR A 85 22.35 2.85 8.62
N ASP A 86 21.01 2.88 8.71
CA ASP A 86 20.23 2.04 9.60
C ASP A 86 19.72 0.84 8.80
N GLN A 87 20.06 -0.38 9.24
CA GLN A 87 19.67 -1.60 8.55
C GLN A 87 18.16 -1.77 8.49
N MET A 88 17.45 -1.46 9.58
CA MET A 88 15.99 -1.59 9.62
C MET A 88 15.32 -0.61 8.65
N GLN A 89 15.83 0.60 8.55
CA GLN A 89 15.31 1.60 7.61
C GLN A 89 15.60 1.21 6.16
N THR A 90 16.77 0.63 5.90
CA THR A 90 17.10 0.13 4.56
C THR A 90 16.14 -0.98 4.14
N ILE A 91 15.86 -1.93 5.02
CA ILE A 91 14.91 -3.01 4.76
C ILE A 91 13.52 -2.44 4.49
N ALA A 92 13.07 -1.48 5.31
CA ALA A 92 11.75 -0.86 5.13
C ALA A 92 11.65 -0.10 3.81
N PHE A 93 12.73 0.58 3.40
CA PHE A 93 12.76 1.28 2.11
C PHE A 93 12.54 0.30 0.96
N PHE A 94 13.34 -0.76 0.90
CA PHE A 94 13.24 -1.72 -0.20
C PHE A 94 11.95 -2.54 -0.13
N LYS A 95 11.41 -2.79 1.07
CA LYS A 95 10.10 -3.40 1.23
C LYS A 95 9.02 -2.55 0.54
N ASN A 96 9.02 -1.25 0.77
CA ASN A 96 8.04 -0.35 0.17
C ASN A 96 8.20 -0.27 -1.35
N ILE A 97 9.44 -0.26 -1.83
CA ILE A 97 9.70 -0.27 -3.27
C ILE A 97 9.21 -1.59 -3.89
N GLY A 98 9.45 -2.72 -3.22
CA GLY A 98 8.96 -4.02 -3.68
C GLY A 98 7.43 -4.08 -3.71
N LEU A 99 6.77 -3.53 -2.69
CA LEU A 99 5.31 -3.44 -2.66
C LEU A 99 4.79 -2.58 -3.81
N ALA A 100 5.44 -1.45 -4.08
CA ALA A 100 5.09 -0.60 -5.22
C ALA A 100 5.19 -1.39 -6.53
N GLY A 101 6.22 -2.19 -6.69
CA GLY A 101 6.36 -3.08 -7.86
C GLY A 101 5.19 -4.03 -8.00
N GLY A 102 4.77 -4.67 -6.91
CA GLY A 102 3.60 -5.54 -6.90
C GLY A 102 2.32 -4.81 -7.30
N PHE A 103 2.12 -3.61 -6.78
CA PHE A 103 0.96 -2.81 -7.14
C PHE A 103 1.00 -2.35 -8.60
N LEU A 104 2.17 -2.08 -9.14
CA LEU A 104 2.30 -1.74 -10.56
C LEU A 104 1.88 -2.91 -11.46
N PHE A 105 2.17 -4.15 -11.06
CA PHE A 105 1.67 -5.32 -11.79
C PHE A 105 0.14 -5.38 -11.78
N ILE A 106 -0.49 -5.04 -10.67
CA ILE A 106 -1.95 -4.99 -10.60
C ILE A 106 -2.49 -3.84 -11.45
N LEU A 107 -1.82 -2.68 -11.45
CA LEU A 107 -2.20 -1.54 -12.29
C LEU A 107 -2.24 -1.94 -13.76
N VAL A 108 -1.26 -2.70 -14.21
CA VAL A 108 -1.12 -3.12 -15.62
C VAL A 108 -2.11 -4.23 -15.95
N ASN A 109 -2.21 -5.25 -15.11
CA ASN A 109 -2.93 -6.49 -15.44
C ASN A 109 -4.36 -6.53 -14.90
N GLY A 110 -4.71 -5.70 -13.93
CA GLY A 110 -6.00 -5.77 -13.26
C GLY A 110 -6.12 -7.00 -12.37
N THR A 111 -7.35 -7.38 -12.06
CA THR A 111 -7.65 -8.55 -11.24
C THR A 111 -8.33 -9.64 -12.08
N LYS A 112 -8.11 -10.89 -11.72
CA LYS A 112 -8.60 -12.05 -12.49
C LYS A 112 -9.66 -12.83 -11.73
N ASP A 113 -9.24 -13.59 -10.70
CA ASP A 113 -10.11 -14.51 -9.98
C ASP A 113 -10.85 -13.82 -8.85
N TRP A 114 -12.10 -14.22 -8.64
CA TRP A 114 -12.92 -13.78 -7.49
C TRP A 114 -12.92 -12.24 -7.35
N SER A 115 -13.22 -11.57 -8.46
CA SER A 115 -13.11 -10.13 -8.59
C SER A 115 -14.40 -9.56 -9.16
N MET A 116 -14.82 -8.39 -8.65
CA MET A 116 -16.01 -7.70 -9.17
C MET A 116 -15.77 -7.15 -10.58
N GLU A 117 -14.55 -6.67 -10.85
CA GLU A 117 -14.18 -6.10 -12.15
C GLU A 117 -13.11 -6.98 -12.79
N ARG A 118 -13.49 -8.23 -13.09
CA ARG A 118 -12.57 -9.21 -13.60
C ARG A 118 -12.10 -8.88 -15.02
N GLU A 119 -10.77 -8.89 -15.21
CA GLU A 119 -10.20 -8.78 -16.55
C GLU A 119 -10.45 -10.07 -17.34
N LYS A 120 -11.08 -9.95 -18.49
CA LYS A 120 -11.50 -11.11 -19.29
C LYS A 120 -10.36 -11.71 -20.10
N LYS A 121 -9.38 -10.89 -20.47
CA LYS A 121 -8.25 -11.30 -21.31
C LYS A 121 -6.98 -10.61 -20.83
N TYR A 122 -5.84 -11.16 -21.26
CA TYR A 122 -4.57 -10.49 -21.01
C TYR A 122 -4.59 -9.13 -21.70
N VAL A 123 -4.32 -8.09 -20.93
CA VAL A 123 -4.18 -6.76 -21.47
C VAL A 123 -2.76 -6.63 -21.98
N ARG A 124 -2.63 -6.46 -23.30
CA ARG A 124 -1.32 -6.13 -23.88
C ARG A 124 -1.13 -4.62 -23.79
N LEU A 125 -0.07 -4.25 -23.19
CA LEU A 125 0.34 -2.85 -23.14
C LEU A 125 1.31 -2.54 -24.26
#